data_972cd9daedc22cd244be2b9a3caeec2b
#
_entry.id   972cd9daedc22cd244be2b9a3caeec2b
#
_cell.length_a   1.000
_cell.length_b   1.000
_cell.length_c   1.000
_cell.angle_alpha   90.00
_cell.angle_beta   90.00
_cell.angle_gamma   90.00
#
_symmetry.space_group_name_H-M   'P 1'
#
loop_
_entity.id
_entity.type
_entity.pdbx_description
1 polymer ?
#
loop_
_entity_poly.entity_id
_entity_poly.type
_entity_poly.pdbx_seq_one_letter_code
_entity_poly.pdbx_strand_id
1 'polypeptide(L)'
;MASTVETRLNDMGITVPDAPAPAANYVPWVKSGNMVYVAGQVPFVDGKLTATGHLGDNASVEDGYEQAKICAINLIAQVKAACDGDLDRVVRVVKLGGFVASTPDFTQQPAVVNGASDLMVAAFGDAGKHARFAVGSSVLPLGCLVEVDGVFEIS
;
A
#
# COMPACT_ATOMS: atom_id res chain seq x y z
N MET A 1 -5.94 17.04 16.10
CA MET A 1 -4.64 17.50 15.60
C MET A 1 -4.05 16.38 14.74
N ALA A 2 -3.50 16.71 13.58
CA ALA A 2 -2.86 15.72 12.72
C ALA A 2 -1.60 15.15 13.39
N SER A 3 -1.35 13.86 13.22
CA SER A 3 -0.13 13.21 13.69
C SER A 3 1.10 13.71 12.91
N THR A 4 2.30 13.45 13.43
CA THR A 4 3.56 13.75 12.72
C THR A 4 3.59 13.07 11.35
N VAL A 5 3.11 11.83 11.25
CA VAL A 5 3.03 11.07 9.99
C VAL A 5 2.08 11.76 9.01
N GLU A 6 0.89 12.15 9.47
CA GLU A 6 -0.06 12.85 8.59
C GLU A 6 0.47 14.20 8.13
N THR A 7 1.19 14.93 8.99
CA THR A 7 1.82 16.20 8.61
C THR A 7 2.83 15.98 7.48
N ARG A 8 3.66 14.95 7.56
CA ARG A 8 4.61 14.61 6.48
C ARG A 8 3.91 14.27 5.17
N LEU A 9 2.82 13.49 5.25
CA LEU A 9 2.02 13.14 4.08
C LEU A 9 1.36 14.38 3.46
N ASN A 10 0.79 15.25 4.28
CA ASN A 10 0.18 16.50 3.82
C ASN A 10 1.21 17.42 3.14
N ASP A 11 2.44 17.48 3.64
CA ASP A 11 3.53 18.25 3.02
C ASP A 11 3.91 17.71 1.63
N MET A 12 3.63 16.44 1.36
CA MET A 12 3.79 15.81 0.05
C MET A 12 2.53 15.91 -0.82
N GLY A 13 1.51 16.62 -0.37
CA GLY A 13 0.24 16.75 -1.07
C GLY A 13 -0.66 15.52 -0.94
N ILE A 14 -0.42 14.66 0.04
CA ILE A 14 -1.18 13.43 0.27
C ILE A 14 -2.07 13.60 1.50
N THR A 15 -3.39 13.51 1.28
CA THR A 15 -4.36 13.42 2.36
C THR A 15 -4.75 11.94 2.54
N VAL A 16 -4.62 11.43 3.77
CA VAL A 16 -5.01 10.05 4.06
C VAL A 16 -6.53 9.93 3.91
N PRO A 17 -7.01 9.08 2.99
CA PRO A 17 -8.45 8.92 2.79
C PRO A 17 -9.10 8.14 3.93
N ASP A 18 -10.42 8.08 3.94
CA ASP A 18 -11.14 7.09 4.74
C ASP A 18 -10.75 5.69 4.28
N ALA A 19 -10.63 4.77 5.25
CA ALA A 19 -10.19 3.42 4.95
C ALA A 19 -11.17 2.74 3.96
N PRO A 20 -10.69 2.19 2.84
CA PRO A 20 -11.54 1.50 1.88
C PRO A 20 -12.22 0.27 2.52
N ALA A 21 -13.49 0.06 2.19
CA ALA A 21 -14.22 -1.13 2.63
C ALA A 21 -13.70 -2.39 1.89
N PRO A 22 -13.72 -3.56 2.56
CA PRO A 22 -13.32 -4.81 1.89
C PRO A 22 -14.32 -5.17 0.78
N ALA A 23 -13.79 -5.73 -0.32
CA ALA A 23 -14.59 -6.08 -1.48
C ALA A 23 -15.28 -7.44 -1.36
N ALA A 24 -15.03 -8.22 -0.30
CA ALA A 24 -15.53 -9.58 -0.11
C ALA A 24 -15.78 -9.88 1.38
N ASN A 25 -16.02 -11.14 1.70
CA ASN A 25 -16.32 -11.57 3.08
C ASN A 25 -15.03 -11.73 3.92
N TYR A 26 -14.45 -10.61 4.32
CA TYR A 26 -13.31 -10.53 5.24
C TYR A 26 -13.26 -9.15 5.90
N VAL A 27 -12.38 -8.99 6.89
CA VAL A 27 -12.13 -7.70 7.54
C VAL A 27 -10.88 -7.06 6.94
N PRO A 28 -10.79 -5.72 6.90
CA PRO A 28 -9.67 -5.04 6.24
C PRO A 28 -8.35 -5.19 7.00
N TRP A 29 -8.39 -5.42 8.29
CA TRP A 29 -7.20 -5.63 9.13
C TRP A 29 -7.56 -6.41 10.38
N VAL A 30 -6.54 -7.06 10.96
CA VAL A 30 -6.64 -7.84 12.20
C VAL A 30 -5.52 -7.41 13.12
N LYS A 31 -5.84 -7.15 14.39
CA LYS A 31 -4.84 -6.98 15.44
C LYS A 31 -4.55 -8.33 16.10
N SER A 32 -3.26 -8.63 16.28
CA SER A 32 -2.81 -9.78 17.07
C SER A 32 -1.65 -9.30 17.95
N GLY A 33 -1.89 -9.17 19.25
CA GLY A 33 -0.98 -8.46 20.13
C GLY A 33 -0.84 -7.00 19.70
N ASN A 34 0.39 -6.55 19.50
CA ASN A 34 0.71 -5.22 18.97
C ASN A 34 0.98 -5.20 17.46
N MET A 35 0.65 -6.29 16.76
CA MET A 35 0.78 -6.38 15.31
C MET A 35 -0.55 -6.13 14.63
N VAL A 36 -0.52 -5.41 13.52
CA VAL A 36 -1.66 -5.18 12.64
C VAL A 36 -1.37 -5.81 11.29
N TYR A 37 -2.21 -6.76 10.91
CA TYR A 37 -2.15 -7.43 9.62
C TYR A 37 -3.20 -6.79 8.72
N VAL A 38 -2.75 -6.14 7.66
CA VAL A 38 -3.65 -5.43 6.74
C VAL A 38 -3.83 -6.26 5.48
N ALA A 39 -5.10 -6.48 5.10
CA ALA A 39 -5.45 -7.18 3.87
C ALA A 39 -4.90 -6.45 2.63
N GLY A 40 -4.72 -7.18 1.54
CA GLY A 40 -4.29 -6.62 0.27
C GLY A 40 -5.14 -5.43 -0.15
N GLN A 41 -4.47 -4.33 -0.49
CA GLN A 41 -5.11 -3.11 -0.98
C GLN A 41 -4.89 -2.99 -2.47
N VAL A 42 -5.98 -2.82 -3.21
CA VAL A 42 -5.93 -2.43 -4.61
C VAL A 42 -5.88 -0.90 -4.71
N PRO A 43 -5.42 -0.34 -5.85
CA PRO A 43 -5.17 1.11 -5.93
C PRO A 43 -6.45 1.92 -6.21
N PHE A 44 -7.44 1.80 -5.34
CA PHE A 44 -8.64 2.60 -5.42
C PHE A 44 -8.38 4.06 -5.05
N VAL A 45 -8.94 4.95 -5.85
CA VAL A 45 -9.10 6.37 -5.54
C VAL A 45 -10.59 6.68 -5.67
N ASP A 46 -11.22 7.12 -4.59
CA ASP A 46 -12.66 7.38 -4.54
C ASP A 46 -13.51 6.18 -5.03
N GLY A 47 -13.08 4.97 -4.65
CA GLY A 47 -13.78 3.72 -4.99
C GLY A 47 -13.59 3.23 -6.42
N LYS A 48 -12.68 3.82 -7.20
CA LYS A 48 -12.43 3.48 -8.60
C LYS A 48 -10.96 3.24 -8.87
N LEU A 49 -10.67 2.35 -9.81
CA LEU A 49 -9.33 2.19 -10.38
C LEU A 49 -9.05 3.30 -11.38
N THR A 50 -7.83 3.83 -11.36
CA THR A 50 -7.36 4.85 -12.32
C THR A 50 -6.60 4.24 -13.49
N ALA A 51 -6.17 2.98 -13.37
CA ALA A 51 -5.47 2.26 -14.43
C ALA A 51 -5.73 0.75 -14.30
N THR A 52 -5.74 0.07 -15.43
CA THR A 52 -5.86 -1.39 -15.53
C THR A 52 -4.89 -1.90 -16.60
N GLY A 53 -4.56 -3.18 -16.56
CA GLY A 53 -3.72 -3.81 -17.56
C GLY A 53 -2.58 -4.64 -16.95
N HIS A 54 -1.46 -4.68 -17.67
CA HIS A 54 -0.29 -5.48 -17.31
C HIS A 54 1.01 -4.72 -17.57
N LEU A 55 1.92 -4.78 -16.61
CA LEU A 55 3.31 -4.37 -16.81
C LEU A 55 3.97 -5.30 -17.84
N GLY A 56 4.75 -4.73 -18.74
CA GLY A 56 5.34 -5.46 -19.86
C GLY A 56 4.48 -5.48 -21.12
N ASP A 57 3.23 -5.03 -21.03
CA ASP A 57 2.31 -4.88 -22.17
C ASP A 57 1.85 -3.43 -22.28
N ASN A 58 0.73 -3.07 -21.63
CA ASN A 58 0.08 -1.75 -21.80
C ASN A 58 0.31 -0.78 -20.65
N ALA A 59 1.15 -1.12 -19.67
CA ALA A 59 1.48 -0.26 -18.56
C ALA A 59 2.99 -0.14 -18.40
N SER A 60 3.46 1.08 -18.11
CA SER A 60 4.88 1.36 -17.87
C SER A 60 5.24 1.12 -16.40
N VAL A 61 6.56 1.04 -16.11
CA VAL A 61 7.06 0.98 -14.73
C VAL A 61 6.59 2.18 -13.93
N GLU A 62 6.57 3.37 -14.53
CA GLU A 62 6.09 4.62 -13.89
C GLU A 62 4.61 4.52 -13.53
N ASP A 63 3.78 3.98 -14.42
CA ASP A 63 2.36 3.73 -14.14
C ASP A 63 2.20 2.78 -12.95
N GLY A 64 2.94 1.69 -12.95
CA GLY A 64 2.94 0.72 -11.87
C GLY A 64 3.41 1.31 -10.54
N TYR A 65 4.47 2.11 -10.56
CA TYR A 65 4.99 2.82 -9.39
C TYR A 65 3.91 3.72 -8.75
N GLU A 66 3.21 4.51 -9.54
CA GLU A 66 2.13 5.36 -9.04
C GLU A 66 0.97 4.54 -8.47
N GLN A 67 0.63 3.40 -9.09
CA GLN A 67 -0.41 2.51 -8.58
C GLN A 67 0.03 1.85 -7.25
N ALA A 68 1.28 1.45 -7.11
CA ALA A 68 1.83 0.94 -5.85
C ALA A 68 1.78 1.99 -4.74
N LYS A 69 2.07 3.24 -5.06
CA LYS A 69 1.95 4.36 -4.14
C LYS A 69 0.51 4.53 -3.64
N ILE A 70 -0.47 4.43 -4.53
CA ILE A 70 -1.90 4.49 -4.16
C ILE A 70 -2.25 3.33 -3.23
N CYS A 71 -1.79 2.11 -3.51
CA CYS A 71 -1.96 0.97 -2.61
C CYS A 71 -1.41 1.27 -1.21
N ALA A 72 -0.22 1.88 -1.12
CA ALA A 72 0.39 2.26 0.15
C ALA A 72 -0.42 3.31 0.90
N ILE A 73 -0.99 4.29 0.21
CA ILE A 73 -1.90 5.27 0.81
C ILE A 73 -3.11 4.55 1.44
N ASN A 74 -3.67 3.57 0.74
CA ASN A 74 -4.79 2.77 1.24
C ASN A 74 -4.38 1.89 2.43
N LEU A 75 -3.17 1.33 2.43
CA LEU A 75 -2.61 0.62 3.60
C LEU A 75 -2.52 1.56 4.81
N ILE A 76 -2.00 2.77 4.62
CA ILE A 76 -1.87 3.77 5.68
C ILE A 76 -3.26 4.16 6.23
N ALA A 77 -4.27 4.27 5.37
CA ALA A 77 -5.64 4.54 5.79
C ALA A 77 -6.18 3.42 6.69
N GLN A 78 -5.92 2.16 6.35
CA GLN A 78 -6.33 1.01 7.18
C GLN A 78 -5.60 1.00 8.53
N VAL A 79 -4.30 1.26 8.54
CA VAL A 79 -3.51 1.33 9.78
C VAL A 79 -3.98 2.48 10.66
N LYS A 80 -4.31 3.63 10.07
CA LYS A 80 -4.89 4.77 10.80
C LYS A 80 -6.17 4.35 11.52
N ALA A 81 -7.06 3.62 10.84
CA ALA A 81 -8.27 3.09 11.46
C ALA A 81 -7.94 2.11 12.61
N ALA A 82 -6.93 1.25 12.43
CA ALA A 82 -6.48 0.32 13.47
C ALA A 82 -5.85 1.03 14.68
N CYS A 83 -5.32 2.24 14.49
CA CYS A 83 -4.71 3.07 15.53
C CYS A 83 -5.68 4.12 16.11
N ASP A 84 -6.97 3.95 15.93
CA ASP A 84 -8.01 4.89 16.42
C ASP A 84 -7.76 6.33 15.93
N GLY A 85 -7.22 6.47 14.72
CA GLY A 85 -6.97 7.75 14.06
C GLY A 85 -5.58 8.36 14.28
N ASP A 86 -4.71 7.76 15.09
CA ASP A 86 -3.39 8.30 15.41
C ASP A 86 -2.26 7.46 14.80
N LEU A 87 -1.75 7.89 13.64
CA LEU A 87 -0.65 7.21 12.95
C LEU A 87 0.69 7.29 13.69
N ASP A 88 0.85 8.19 14.69
CA ASP A 88 2.07 8.23 15.51
C ASP A 88 2.17 7.02 16.46
N ARG A 89 1.10 6.22 16.57
CA ARG A 89 1.12 4.92 17.25
C ARG A 89 1.81 3.81 16.46
N VAL A 90 2.13 4.02 15.19
CA VAL A 90 2.90 3.05 14.40
C VAL A 90 4.34 3.05 14.89
N VAL A 91 4.77 1.93 15.45
CA VAL A 91 6.15 1.72 15.91
C VAL A 91 7.06 1.39 14.73
N ARG A 92 6.55 0.56 13.80
CA ARG A 92 7.32 0.12 12.64
C ARG A 92 6.42 -0.43 11.55
N VAL A 93 6.76 -0.15 10.29
CA VAL A 93 6.33 -0.95 9.14
C VAL A 93 7.19 -2.20 9.12
N VAL A 94 6.58 -3.37 9.29
CA VAL A 94 7.32 -4.63 9.46
C VAL A 94 7.58 -5.30 8.12
N LYS A 95 6.53 -5.44 7.31
CA LYS A 95 6.60 -6.14 6.03
C LYS A 95 5.55 -5.62 5.05
N LEU A 96 5.93 -5.55 3.77
CA LEU A 96 5.01 -5.37 2.66
C LEU A 96 5.08 -6.56 1.72
N GLY A 97 3.94 -6.97 1.16
CA GLY A 97 3.86 -7.93 0.08
C GLY A 97 3.32 -7.23 -1.17
N GLY A 98 4.10 -7.23 -2.25
CA GLY A 98 3.72 -6.57 -3.49
C GLY A 98 3.50 -7.54 -4.63
N PHE A 99 2.30 -7.51 -5.22
CA PHE A 99 1.93 -8.26 -6.42
C PHE A 99 1.76 -7.29 -7.59
N VAL A 100 2.38 -7.62 -8.72
CA VAL A 100 2.31 -6.82 -9.94
C VAL A 100 1.69 -7.65 -11.05
N ALA A 101 0.59 -7.17 -11.63
CA ALA A 101 0.02 -7.79 -12.82
C ALA A 101 1.01 -7.58 -13.97
N SER A 102 1.59 -8.65 -14.47
CA SER A 102 2.70 -8.57 -15.39
C SER A 102 2.75 -9.72 -16.38
N THR A 103 3.31 -9.45 -17.55
CA THR A 103 3.61 -10.49 -18.55
C THR A 103 4.73 -11.41 -18.06
N PRO A 104 4.85 -12.64 -18.59
CA PRO A 104 5.85 -13.60 -18.12
C PRO A 104 7.31 -13.14 -18.28
N ASP A 105 7.58 -12.21 -19.19
CA ASP A 105 8.92 -11.68 -19.46
C ASP A 105 9.24 -10.39 -18.72
N PHE A 106 8.28 -9.81 -18.01
CA PHE A 106 8.51 -8.63 -17.19
C PHE A 106 9.19 -9.00 -15.88
N THR A 107 10.32 -8.36 -15.57
CA THR A 107 11.16 -8.69 -14.42
C THR A 107 11.41 -7.51 -13.48
N GLN A 108 10.76 -6.37 -13.71
CA GLN A 108 10.99 -5.14 -12.93
C GLN A 108 9.94 -4.93 -11.83
N GLN A 109 9.37 -6.00 -11.26
CA GLN A 109 8.44 -5.92 -10.16
C GLN A 109 9.00 -5.11 -8.96
N PRO A 110 10.28 -5.28 -8.57
CA PRO A 110 10.84 -4.45 -7.50
C PRO A 110 10.78 -2.95 -7.77
N ALA A 111 11.05 -2.51 -9.00
CA ALA A 111 10.96 -1.09 -9.37
C ALA A 111 9.54 -0.55 -9.25
N VAL A 112 8.54 -1.35 -9.59
CA VAL A 112 7.13 -1.01 -9.45
C VAL A 112 6.73 -0.88 -7.98
N VAL A 113 7.04 -1.89 -7.17
CA VAL A 113 6.65 -1.92 -5.74
C VAL A 113 7.40 -0.86 -4.92
N ASN A 114 8.50 -0.33 -5.42
CA ASN A 114 9.19 0.82 -4.80
C ASN A 114 8.24 2.02 -4.59
N GLY A 115 7.18 2.17 -5.38
CA GLY A 115 6.18 3.20 -5.16
C GLY A 115 5.54 3.13 -3.78
N ALA A 116 5.30 1.93 -3.29
CA ALA A 116 4.80 1.70 -1.93
C ALA A 116 5.90 1.87 -0.88
N SER A 117 7.07 1.27 -1.10
CA SER A 117 8.18 1.31 -0.15
C SER A 117 8.71 2.73 0.07
N ASP A 118 8.86 3.50 -0.99
CA ASP A 118 9.32 4.89 -0.91
C ASP A 118 8.34 5.74 -0.10
N LEU A 119 7.05 5.54 -0.27
CA LEU A 119 6.05 6.26 0.51
C LEU A 119 6.12 5.90 2.00
N MET A 120 6.29 4.62 2.34
CA MET A 120 6.41 4.20 3.73
C MET A 120 7.61 4.84 4.42
N VAL A 121 8.74 4.91 3.75
CA VAL A 121 9.94 5.57 4.30
C VAL A 121 9.74 7.09 4.40
N ALA A 122 9.12 7.71 3.40
CA ALA A 122 8.82 9.14 3.45
C ALA A 122 7.86 9.50 4.59
N ALA A 123 6.85 8.65 4.84
CA ALA A 123 5.85 8.88 5.88
C ALA A 123 6.37 8.58 7.29
N PHE A 124 7.06 7.46 7.49
CA PHE A 124 7.45 6.95 8.80
C PHE A 124 8.94 7.09 9.12
N GLY A 125 9.75 7.58 8.19
CA GLY A 125 11.20 7.69 8.39
C GLY A 125 11.86 6.31 8.56
N ASP A 126 12.79 6.17 9.50
CA ASP A 126 13.47 4.89 9.74
C ASP A 126 12.50 3.77 10.14
N ALA A 127 11.40 4.10 10.82
CA ALA A 127 10.35 3.15 11.14
C ALA A 127 9.61 2.64 9.90
N GLY A 128 9.73 3.30 8.76
CA GLY A 128 9.17 2.88 7.49
C GLY A 128 9.99 1.84 6.73
N LYS A 129 11.24 1.61 7.12
CA LYS A 129 12.09 0.58 6.51
C LYS A 129 11.59 -0.81 6.92
N HIS A 130 11.29 -1.64 5.93
CA HIS A 130 10.56 -2.89 6.08
C HIS A 130 11.18 -4.00 5.25
N ALA A 131 10.87 -5.26 5.61
CA ALA A 131 11.09 -6.40 4.74
C ALA A 131 9.98 -6.46 3.68
N ARG A 132 10.23 -7.01 2.50
CA ARG A 132 9.19 -7.17 1.49
C ARG A 132 9.50 -8.28 0.51
N PHE A 133 8.46 -8.71 -0.21
CA PHE A 133 8.61 -9.34 -1.53
C PHE A 133 7.94 -8.47 -2.61
N ALA A 134 8.35 -8.68 -3.86
CA ALA A 134 7.75 -8.06 -5.04
C ALA A 134 7.76 -9.10 -6.16
N VAL A 135 6.59 -9.59 -6.53
CA VAL A 135 6.42 -10.71 -7.46
C VAL A 135 5.35 -10.42 -8.48
N GLY A 136 5.36 -11.16 -9.59
CA GLY A 136 4.38 -11.06 -10.64
C GLY A 136 3.15 -11.94 -10.40
N SER A 137 2.03 -11.48 -10.93
CA SER A 137 0.80 -12.24 -11.07
C SER A 137 0.30 -12.12 -12.49
N SER A 138 -0.29 -13.17 -13.04
CA SER A 138 -0.84 -13.13 -14.40
C SER A 138 -2.02 -12.19 -14.52
N VAL A 139 -2.77 -11.99 -13.44
CA VAL A 139 -3.91 -11.07 -13.35
C VAL A 139 -4.17 -10.74 -11.88
N LEU A 140 -4.65 -9.55 -11.62
CA LEU A 140 -5.07 -9.13 -10.29
C LEU A 140 -6.56 -8.76 -10.29
N PRO A 141 -7.21 -8.70 -9.10
CA PRO A 141 -8.62 -8.36 -9.02
C PRO A 141 -8.96 -7.09 -9.79
N LEU A 142 -10.06 -7.11 -10.52
CA LEU A 142 -10.58 -6.00 -11.33
C LEU A 142 -9.61 -5.53 -12.43
N GLY A 143 -8.56 -6.29 -12.72
CA GLY A 143 -7.56 -5.91 -13.70
C GLY A 143 -6.58 -4.84 -13.23
N CYS A 144 -6.47 -4.58 -11.91
CA CYS A 144 -5.54 -3.58 -11.40
C CYS A 144 -4.08 -3.96 -11.66
N LEU A 145 -3.21 -2.97 -11.68
CA LEU A 145 -1.78 -3.16 -11.99
C LEU A 145 -0.99 -3.72 -10.82
N VAL A 146 -1.38 -3.37 -9.60
CA VAL A 146 -0.62 -3.67 -8.38
C VAL A 146 -1.60 -3.94 -7.24
N GLU A 147 -1.22 -4.83 -6.32
CA GLU A 147 -1.88 -5.05 -5.05
C GLU A 147 -0.81 -5.18 -3.97
N VAL A 148 -0.99 -4.51 -2.84
CA VAL A 148 -0.01 -4.53 -1.75
C VAL A 148 -0.71 -4.80 -0.42
N ASP A 149 -0.18 -5.75 0.36
CA ASP A 149 -0.56 -5.98 1.75
C ASP A 149 0.53 -5.49 2.70
N GLY A 150 0.26 -5.51 3.99
CA GLY A 150 1.26 -5.06 4.95
C GLY A 150 1.05 -5.58 6.37
N VAL A 151 2.15 -5.59 7.10
CA VAL A 151 2.19 -5.90 8.54
C VAL A 151 2.86 -4.73 9.24
N PHE A 152 2.23 -4.25 10.31
CA PHE A 152 2.66 -3.09 11.08
C PHE A 152 2.71 -3.43 12.56
N GLU A 153 3.66 -2.85 13.28
CA GLU A 153 3.69 -2.88 14.74
C GLU A 153 3.15 -1.56 15.27
N ILE A 154 2.29 -1.61 16.26
CA ILE A 154 1.69 -0.43 16.90
C ILE A 154 1.89 -0.46 18.42
N SER A 155 1.83 0.70 19.02
CA SER A 155 1.88 0.84 20.48
C SER A 155 0.49 0.81 21.12
#